data_fca94319d10ad1a20b45386e7b1f1ab2
#
_entry.id   fca94319d10ad1a20b45386e7b1f1ab2
#
_cell.length_a   1.000
_cell.length_b   1.000
_cell.length_c   1.000
_cell.angle_alpha   90.00
_cell.angle_beta   90.00
_cell.angle_gamma   90.00
#
_symmetry.space_group_name_H-M   'P 1'
#
loop_
_entity.id
_entity.type
_entity.pdbx_description
1 polymer ?
#
loop_
_entity_poly.entity_id
_entity_poly.type
_entity_poly.pdbx_seq_one_letter_code
_entity_poly.pdbx_strand_id
1 'polypeptide(L)'
;MDTMSEAVKPLTVPKELMGPPGQFNPTLLMFLAAVAIEILSILGYWCWEWLDWCCFTMTVIALHMVGTVIHDASHNVAHRNRIINAAIGHGSALMLGFSFPVFTRVHMQHHANVNDPDNDPDHFVSTGGPLWFIAARFMYHEIFFFRRQLWRKYELLEWFLGRLAVAALIYTACQHDFLGYIFNFWFVPLAVVGLALGLFFDYLPHRPFQERDRWKNARVYPNRILNLLIMGQNYHLIHHLWPSIPWYNYQPAYYATQLLLDAKGCHQSLGLSETKDFWHFVYDVFLGIRWHRPRSPEPLETTAPISQALISQAPISQVSQAHSSLEVTQGVEVRS
;
A
#
# COMPACT_ATOMS: atom_id res chain seq x y z
N MET A 1 -1.28 -13.30 51.42
CA MET A 1 -1.77 -12.25 50.48
C MET A 1 -1.00 -12.46 49.20
N ASP A 2 -1.49 -13.38 48.36
CA ASP A 2 -0.87 -13.67 47.09
C ASP A 2 -1.35 -12.61 46.08
N THR A 3 -0.47 -11.68 45.75
CA THR A 3 -0.67 -10.80 44.60
C THR A 3 -0.38 -11.66 43.34
N MET A 4 -1.43 -12.26 42.78
CA MET A 4 -1.34 -12.85 41.45
C MET A 4 -0.88 -11.75 40.48
N SER A 5 0.36 -11.87 40.01
CA SER A 5 0.84 -11.14 38.86
C SER A 5 -0.07 -11.49 37.67
N GLU A 6 -1.03 -10.63 37.34
CA GLU A 6 -1.72 -10.72 36.06
C GLU A 6 -0.66 -10.63 34.98
N ALA A 7 -0.37 -11.77 34.34
CA ALA A 7 0.48 -11.81 33.16
C ALA A 7 -0.15 -10.89 32.12
N VAL A 8 0.43 -9.72 31.91
CA VAL A 8 0.03 -8.76 30.86
C VAL A 8 0.07 -9.51 29.54
N LYS A 9 -1.10 -9.85 29.00
CA LYS A 9 -1.19 -10.48 27.66
C LYS A 9 -0.40 -9.62 26.69
N PRO A 10 0.47 -10.22 25.85
CA PRO A 10 1.19 -9.43 24.86
C PRO A 10 0.19 -8.71 23.98
N LEU A 11 0.36 -7.38 23.86
CA LEU A 11 -0.45 -6.52 23.01
C LEU A 11 -0.28 -6.97 21.55
N THR A 12 -1.28 -7.70 21.04
CA THR A 12 -1.30 -8.23 19.67
C THR A 12 -2.61 -7.81 19.01
N VAL A 13 -2.60 -7.72 17.69
CA VAL A 13 -3.84 -7.47 16.94
C VAL A 13 -4.84 -8.60 17.21
N PRO A 14 -6.09 -8.29 17.55
CA PRO A 14 -7.15 -9.28 17.66
C PRO A 14 -7.29 -10.08 16.36
N LYS A 15 -7.38 -11.41 16.48
CA LYS A 15 -7.42 -12.30 15.28
C LYS A 15 -8.64 -12.07 14.40
N GLU A 16 -9.73 -11.63 14.97
CA GLU A 16 -10.98 -11.30 14.29
C GLU A 16 -10.87 -10.09 13.35
N LEU A 17 -9.85 -9.23 13.53
CA LEU A 17 -9.56 -8.10 12.64
C LEU A 17 -8.72 -8.49 11.43
N MET A 18 -8.08 -9.66 11.45
CA MET A 18 -7.24 -10.15 10.36
C MET A 18 -8.05 -10.97 9.35
N GLY A 19 -7.60 -10.98 8.10
CA GLY A 19 -8.23 -11.80 7.06
C GLY A 19 -8.08 -13.31 7.29
N PRO A 20 -8.80 -14.14 6.51
CA PRO A 20 -9.61 -13.76 5.36
C PRO A 20 -10.97 -13.17 5.77
N PRO A 21 -11.47 -12.16 5.01
CA PRO A 21 -12.75 -11.53 5.31
C PRO A 21 -13.94 -12.47 5.09
N GLY A 22 -15.10 -12.08 5.59
CA GLY A 22 -16.36 -12.78 5.34
C GLY A 22 -16.75 -12.85 3.86
N GLN A 23 -17.78 -13.66 3.57
CA GLN A 23 -18.31 -13.79 2.20
C GLN A 23 -18.89 -12.48 1.67
N PHE A 24 -19.65 -11.76 2.51
CA PHE A 24 -20.09 -10.39 2.27
C PHE A 24 -19.27 -9.49 3.20
N ASN A 25 -18.52 -8.58 2.62
CA ASN A 25 -17.61 -7.71 3.35
C ASN A 25 -17.54 -6.33 2.70
N PRO A 26 -17.08 -5.27 3.42
CA PRO A 26 -17.02 -3.91 2.88
C PRO A 26 -16.22 -3.76 1.59
N THR A 27 -15.14 -4.50 1.38
CA THR A 27 -14.33 -4.39 0.15
C THR A 27 -15.09 -4.92 -1.06
N LEU A 28 -15.80 -6.06 -0.95
CA LEU A 28 -16.67 -6.56 -2.02
C LEU A 28 -17.79 -5.56 -2.33
N LEU A 29 -18.47 -5.05 -1.29
CA LEU A 29 -19.55 -4.06 -1.47
C LEU A 29 -19.03 -2.78 -2.11
N MET A 30 -17.85 -2.32 -1.74
CA MET A 30 -17.19 -1.16 -2.33
C MET A 30 -16.87 -1.39 -3.81
N PHE A 31 -16.37 -2.57 -4.19
CA PHE A 31 -16.16 -2.92 -5.59
C PHE A 31 -17.46 -2.89 -6.40
N LEU A 32 -18.51 -3.53 -5.89
CA LEU A 32 -19.80 -3.54 -6.58
C LEU A 32 -20.40 -2.14 -6.69
N ALA A 33 -20.27 -1.32 -5.65
CA ALA A 33 -20.72 0.07 -5.67
C ALA A 33 -19.92 0.90 -6.69
N ALA A 34 -18.61 0.73 -6.75
CA ALA A 34 -17.77 1.43 -7.73
C ALA A 34 -18.15 1.07 -9.18
N VAL A 35 -18.36 -0.21 -9.46
CA VAL A 35 -18.83 -0.67 -10.78
C VAL A 35 -20.21 -0.09 -11.09
N ALA A 36 -21.13 -0.09 -10.14
CA ALA A 36 -22.48 0.49 -10.34
C ALA A 36 -22.41 2.00 -10.59
N ILE A 37 -21.59 2.74 -9.84
CA ILE A 37 -21.38 4.18 -10.02
C ILE A 37 -20.81 4.46 -11.42
N GLU A 38 -19.83 3.68 -11.87
CA GLU A 38 -19.26 3.85 -13.21
C GLU A 38 -20.25 3.56 -14.31
N ILE A 39 -21.04 2.48 -14.20
CA ILE A 39 -22.12 2.18 -15.15
C ILE A 39 -23.15 3.31 -15.17
N LEU A 40 -23.54 3.82 -14.01
CA LEU A 40 -24.49 4.95 -13.92
C LEU A 40 -23.90 6.22 -14.53
N SER A 41 -22.60 6.49 -14.36
CA SER A 41 -21.92 7.61 -15.02
C SER A 41 -22.00 7.51 -16.53
N ILE A 42 -21.70 6.33 -17.09
CA ILE A 42 -21.77 6.06 -18.54
C ILE A 42 -23.20 6.22 -19.06
N LEU A 43 -24.19 5.60 -18.40
CA LEU A 43 -25.60 5.71 -18.79
C LEU A 43 -26.12 7.14 -18.62
N GLY A 44 -25.71 7.82 -17.55
CA GLY A 44 -26.05 9.23 -17.31
C GLY A 44 -25.62 10.13 -18.44
N TYR A 45 -24.38 9.96 -18.92
CA TYR A 45 -23.85 10.72 -20.04
C TYR A 45 -24.56 10.39 -21.36
N TRP A 46 -24.60 9.11 -21.73
CA TRP A 46 -25.03 8.70 -23.08
C TRP A 46 -26.54 8.56 -23.26
N CYS A 47 -27.28 8.25 -22.19
CA CYS A 47 -28.69 7.93 -22.29
C CYS A 47 -29.62 8.99 -21.64
N TRP A 48 -29.08 9.72 -20.64
CA TRP A 48 -29.88 10.63 -19.82
C TRP A 48 -29.42 12.08 -19.89
N GLU A 49 -28.38 12.37 -20.66
CA GLU A 49 -27.81 13.71 -20.86
C GLU A 49 -27.50 14.45 -19.54
N TRP A 50 -26.95 13.71 -18.56
CA TRP A 50 -26.57 14.31 -17.31
C TRP A 50 -25.44 15.32 -17.52
N LEU A 51 -25.32 16.28 -16.59
CA LEU A 51 -24.25 17.27 -16.62
C LEU A 51 -22.87 16.59 -16.55
N ASP A 52 -21.96 17.00 -17.40
CA ASP A 52 -20.62 16.45 -17.52
C ASP A 52 -19.87 16.36 -16.17
N TRP A 53 -20.00 17.38 -15.33
CA TRP A 53 -19.36 17.39 -14.03
C TRP A 53 -19.90 16.32 -13.07
N CYS A 54 -21.19 15.95 -13.19
CA CYS A 54 -21.78 14.85 -12.42
C CYS A 54 -21.15 13.53 -12.83
N CYS A 55 -21.11 13.23 -14.12
CA CYS A 55 -20.53 12.01 -14.67
C CYS A 55 -19.02 11.93 -14.33
N PHE A 56 -18.29 13.03 -14.51
CA PHE A 56 -16.89 13.14 -14.15
C PHE A 56 -16.65 12.82 -12.67
N THR A 57 -17.43 13.43 -11.77
CA THR A 57 -17.31 13.23 -10.32
C THR A 57 -17.61 11.78 -9.93
N MET A 58 -18.63 11.18 -10.53
CA MET A 58 -18.98 9.76 -10.31
C MET A 58 -17.83 8.84 -10.71
N THR A 59 -17.22 9.06 -11.87
CA THR A 59 -16.05 8.29 -12.31
C THR A 59 -14.86 8.48 -11.37
N VAL A 60 -14.56 9.70 -10.93
CA VAL A 60 -13.49 9.95 -9.93
C VAL A 60 -13.75 9.16 -8.65
N ILE A 61 -14.98 9.16 -8.13
CA ILE A 61 -15.36 8.39 -6.94
C ILE A 61 -15.17 6.89 -7.17
N ALA A 62 -15.67 6.36 -8.29
CA ALA A 62 -15.57 4.94 -8.64
C ALA A 62 -14.09 4.50 -8.73
N LEU A 63 -13.25 5.25 -9.44
CA LEU A 63 -11.82 4.97 -9.59
C LEU A 63 -11.07 5.08 -8.26
N HIS A 64 -11.41 6.04 -7.40
CA HIS A 64 -10.82 6.17 -6.07
C HIS A 64 -11.14 4.95 -5.19
N MET A 65 -12.41 4.49 -5.21
CA MET A 65 -12.84 3.28 -4.50
C MET A 65 -12.05 2.05 -4.95
N VAL A 66 -11.93 1.82 -6.25
CA VAL A 66 -11.20 0.64 -6.75
C VAL A 66 -9.69 0.71 -6.52
N GLY A 67 -9.11 1.88 -6.26
CA GLY A 67 -7.73 2.02 -5.76
C GLY A 67 -7.51 1.31 -4.43
N THR A 68 -8.45 1.42 -3.48
CA THR A 68 -8.39 0.68 -2.21
C THR A 68 -8.73 -0.80 -2.41
N VAL A 69 -9.67 -1.11 -3.30
CA VAL A 69 -10.07 -2.51 -3.59
C VAL A 69 -8.93 -3.32 -4.19
N ILE A 70 -8.20 -2.77 -5.18
CA ILE A 70 -7.07 -3.46 -5.81
C ILE A 70 -5.96 -3.72 -4.78
N HIS A 71 -5.76 -2.79 -3.84
CA HIS A 71 -4.80 -2.91 -2.77
C HIS A 71 -5.14 -4.08 -1.83
N ASP A 72 -6.38 -4.16 -1.31
CA ASP A 72 -6.84 -5.30 -0.52
C ASP A 72 -6.76 -6.63 -1.29
N ALA A 73 -7.13 -6.62 -2.58
CA ALA A 73 -7.07 -7.80 -3.43
C ALA A 73 -5.62 -8.31 -3.61
N SER A 74 -4.63 -7.41 -3.68
CA SER A 74 -3.22 -7.78 -3.81
C SER A 74 -2.69 -8.52 -2.59
N HIS A 75 -3.23 -8.24 -1.40
CA HIS A 75 -2.95 -8.93 -0.14
C HIS A 75 -3.83 -10.16 0.12
N ASN A 76 -4.73 -10.50 -0.80
CA ASN A 76 -5.72 -11.57 -0.65
C ASN A 76 -6.71 -11.35 0.52
N VAL A 77 -7.02 -10.09 0.83
CA VAL A 77 -7.96 -9.71 1.89
C VAL A 77 -9.25 -9.04 1.37
N ALA A 78 -9.42 -8.89 0.05
CA ALA A 78 -10.67 -8.42 -0.52
C ALA A 78 -11.81 -9.45 -0.43
N HIS A 79 -11.50 -10.75 -0.48
CA HIS A 79 -12.49 -11.82 -0.33
C HIS A 79 -11.84 -13.14 0.11
N ARG A 80 -12.58 -13.96 0.92
CA ARG A 80 -12.10 -15.27 1.39
C ARG A 80 -11.91 -16.31 0.27
N ASN A 81 -12.77 -16.24 -0.77
CA ASN A 81 -12.62 -17.09 -1.96
C ASN A 81 -11.58 -16.45 -2.89
N ARG A 82 -10.49 -17.16 -3.17
CA ARG A 82 -9.36 -16.65 -3.97
C ARG A 82 -9.74 -16.32 -5.41
N ILE A 83 -10.70 -17.02 -6.01
CA ILE A 83 -11.18 -16.75 -7.38
C ILE A 83 -11.92 -15.40 -7.39
N ILE A 84 -12.81 -15.18 -6.41
CA ILE A 84 -13.53 -13.90 -6.28
C ILE A 84 -12.55 -12.77 -5.94
N ASN A 85 -11.61 -13.01 -5.04
CA ASN A 85 -10.55 -12.02 -4.74
C ASN A 85 -9.76 -11.62 -6.00
N ALA A 86 -9.35 -12.59 -6.81
CA ALA A 86 -8.68 -12.33 -8.08
C ALA A 86 -9.58 -11.57 -9.06
N ALA A 87 -10.86 -11.98 -9.21
CA ALA A 87 -11.82 -11.29 -10.08
C ALA A 87 -12.03 -9.83 -9.68
N ILE A 88 -12.13 -9.54 -8.38
CA ILE A 88 -12.20 -8.17 -7.83
C ILE A 88 -10.91 -7.40 -8.16
N GLY A 89 -9.74 -8.02 -7.95
CA GLY A 89 -8.44 -7.42 -8.27
C GLY A 89 -8.29 -7.08 -9.76
N HIS A 90 -8.61 -8.02 -10.66
CA HIS A 90 -8.56 -7.81 -12.11
C HIS A 90 -9.58 -6.78 -12.58
N GLY A 91 -10.81 -6.80 -12.05
CA GLY A 91 -11.83 -5.80 -12.36
C GLY A 91 -11.41 -4.39 -11.95
N SER A 92 -10.84 -4.24 -10.76
CA SER A 92 -10.30 -2.96 -10.27
C SER A 92 -9.12 -2.48 -11.12
N ALA A 93 -8.21 -3.40 -11.49
CA ALA A 93 -7.07 -3.10 -12.36
C ALA A 93 -7.52 -2.63 -13.74
N LEU A 94 -8.56 -3.26 -14.31
CA LEU A 94 -9.12 -2.87 -15.61
C LEU A 94 -9.67 -1.44 -15.56
N MET A 95 -10.42 -1.08 -14.52
CA MET A 95 -10.95 0.28 -14.34
C MET A 95 -9.82 1.32 -14.22
N LEU A 96 -8.72 0.96 -13.53
CA LEU A 96 -7.54 1.83 -13.34
C LEU A 96 -6.56 1.81 -14.54
N GLY A 97 -6.85 1.05 -15.60
CA GLY A 97 -5.94 0.91 -16.75
C GLY A 97 -4.63 0.20 -16.42
N PHE A 98 -4.58 -0.53 -15.32
CA PHE A 98 -3.43 -1.30 -14.85
C PHE A 98 -3.55 -2.80 -15.15
N SER A 99 -2.44 -3.56 -14.96
CA SER A 99 -2.47 -5.01 -14.88
C SER A 99 -2.40 -5.44 -13.41
N PHE A 100 -3.32 -6.28 -12.95
CA PHE A 100 -3.37 -6.73 -11.56
C PHE A 100 -2.08 -7.47 -11.13
N PRO A 101 -1.48 -8.37 -11.93
CA PRO A 101 -0.19 -8.96 -11.61
C PRO A 101 0.93 -7.93 -11.46
N VAL A 102 0.99 -6.91 -12.32
CA VAL A 102 1.99 -5.82 -12.20
C VAL A 102 1.83 -5.13 -10.85
N PHE A 103 0.60 -4.68 -10.55
CA PHE A 103 0.31 -4.02 -9.26
C PHE A 103 0.72 -4.91 -8.08
N THR A 104 0.25 -6.16 -8.05
CA THR A 104 0.53 -7.08 -6.94
C THR A 104 2.03 -7.33 -6.76
N ARG A 105 2.77 -7.59 -7.86
CA ARG A 105 4.20 -7.88 -7.78
C ARG A 105 5.01 -6.69 -7.30
N VAL A 106 4.69 -5.51 -7.82
CA VAL A 106 5.39 -4.27 -7.50
C VAL A 106 5.08 -3.86 -6.05
N HIS A 107 3.81 -3.95 -5.64
CA HIS A 107 3.39 -3.64 -4.28
C HIS A 107 4.03 -4.60 -3.23
N MET A 108 4.19 -5.88 -3.54
CA MET A 108 4.94 -6.79 -2.66
C MET A 108 6.45 -6.43 -2.59
N GLN A 109 7.03 -5.85 -3.65
CA GLN A 109 8.40 -5.33 -3.57
C GLN A 109 8.49 -4.09 -2.67
N HIS A 110 7.50 -3.20 -2.73
CA HIS A 110 7.40 -2.09 -1.80
C HIS A 110 7.37 -2.58 -0.35
N HIS A 111 6.48 -3.52 0.02
CA HIS A 111 6.44 -4.08 1.38
C HIS A 111 7.74 -4.72 1.84
N ALA A 112 8.47 -5.36 0.93
CA ALA A 112 9.75 -6.00 1.25
C ALA A 112 10.90 -4.99 1.42
N ASN A 113 10.80 -3.79 0.84
CA ASN A 113 11.90 -2.85 0.71
C ASN A 113 11.53 -1.40 1.08
N VAL A 114 10.55 -1.19 1.95
CA VAL A 114 9.99 0.13 2.27
C VAL A 114 11.08 1.19 2.48
N ASN A 115 10.94 2.31 1.76
CA ASN A 115 11.87 3.45 1.78
C ASN A 115 13.30 3.14 1.28
N ASP A 116 13.51 2.02 0.59
CA ASP A 116 14.80 1.74 -0.07
C ASP A 116 14.85 2.44 -1.44
N PRO A 117 15.80 3.40 -1.68
CA PRO A 117 15.86 4.15 -2.93
C PRO A 117 16.06 3.27 -4.17
N ASP A 118 16.67 2.10 -4.03
CA ASP A 118 17.03 1.23 -5.15
C ASP A 118 16.03 0.09 -5.38
N ASN A 119 15.36 -0.38 -4.31
CA ASN A 119 14.57 -1.59 -4.33
C ASN A 119 13.08 -1.36 -4.04
N ASP A 120 12.69 -0.17 -3.55
CA ASP A 120 11.30 0.22 -3.35
C ASP A 120 10.81 1.01 -4.58
N PRO A 121 9.86 0.46 -5.37
CA PRO A 121 9.31 1.17 -6.52
C PRO A 121 8.55 2.45 -6.13
N ASP A 122 7.86 2.45 -4.98
CA ASP A 122 7.05 3.56 -4.52
C ASP A 122 7.92 4.71 -3.99
N HIS A 123 9.16 4.42 -3.56
CA HIS A 123 10.15 5.44 -3.28
C HIS A 123 10.40 6.34 -4.49
N PHE A 124 10.56 5.77 -5.71
CA PHE A 124 10.72 6.58 -6.93
C PHE A 124 9.42 7.31 -7.29
N VAL A 125 8.27 6.65 -7.18
CA VAL A 125 6.96 7.27 -7.46
C VAL A 125 6.79 8.52 -6.60
N SER A 126 7.09 8.44 -5.31
CA SER A 126 6.95 9.55 -4.37
C SER A 126 8.04 10.62 -4.49
N THR A 127 9.32 10.21 -4.71
CA THR A 127 10.47 11.11 -4.63
C THR A 127 11.02 11.56 -5.98
N GLY A 128 10.59 10.96 -7.07
CA GLY A 128 11.16 11.13 -8.41
C GLY A 128 10.92 12.49 -9.09
N GLY A 129 10.25 13.44 -8.45
CA GLY A 129 9.95 14.76 -8.98
C GLY A 129 8.81 15.48 -8.24
N PRO A 130 8.26 16.56 -8.78
CA PRO A 130 7.15 17.31 -8.18
C PRO A 130 5.92 16.45 -7.92
N LEU A 131 5.24 16.65 -6.77
CA LEU A 131 4.07 15.84 -6.42
C LEU A 131 2.89 16.02 -7.37
N TRP A 132 2.69 17.19 -7.96
CA TRP A 132 1.63 17.39 -8.95
C TRP A 132 1.75 16.45 -10.16
N PHE A 133 2.92 15.87 -10.40
CA PHE A 133 3.19 14.92 -11.48
C PHE A 133 3.26 13.45 -11.00
N ILE A 134 2.89 13.16 -9.74
CA ILE A 134 3.00 11.83 -9.13
C ILE A 134 2.17 10.78 -9.89
N ALA A 135 0.97 11.16 -10.38
CA ALA A 135 0.11 10.26 -11.15
C ALA A 135 0.82 9.63 -12.36
N ALA A 136 1.56 10.44 -13.12
CA ALA A 136 2.31 9.93 -14.27
C ALA A 136 3.49 9.02 -13.86
N ARG A 137 4.04 9.20 -12.65
CA ARG A 137 5.14 8.36 -12.16
C ARG A 137 4.72 6.93 -11.81
N PHE A 138 3.42 6.63 -11.67
CA PHE A 138 2.95 5.24 -11.54
C PHE A 138 3.28 4.38 -12.76
N MET A 139 3.58 4.97 -13.93
CA MET A 139 4.12 4.24 -15.07
C MET A 139 5.47 3.57 -14.76
N TYR A 140 6.19 4.04 -13.73
CA TYR A 140 7.42 3.41 -13.27
C TYR A 140 7.18 2.00 -12.72
N HIS A 141 5.98 1.69 -12.23
CA HIS A 141 5.64 0.34 -11.77
C HIS A 141 5.80 -0.70 -12.90
N GLU A 142 5.36 -0.40 -14.12
CA GLU A 142 5.58 -1.30 -15.26
C GLU A 142 7.07 -1.39 -15.61
N ILE A 143 7.78 -0.26 -15.63
CA ILE A 143 9.23 -0.24 -15.90
C ILE A 143 9.96 -1.07 -14.84
N PHE A 144 9.63 -0.92 -13.58
CA PHE A 144 10.22 -1.69 -12.48
C PHE A 144 9.91 -3.18 -12.60
N PHE A 145 8.66 -3.54 -12.89
CA PHE A 145 8.22 -4.92 -13.10
C PHE A 145 9.05 -5.61 -14.20
N PHE A 146 9.25 -4.96 -15.34
CA PHE A 146 10.07 -5.49 -16.42
C PHE A 146 11.55 -5.47 -16.09
N ARG A 147 12.08 -4.39 -15.54
CA ARG A 147 13.51 -4.27 -15.18
C ARG A 147 13.94 -5.32 -14.14
N ARG A 148 13.07 -5.65 -13.19
CA ARG A 148 13.34 -6.63 -12.12
C ARG A 148 12.86 -8.04 -12.46
N GLN A 149 12.29 -8.25 -13.65
CA GLN A 149 11.82 -9.55 -14.13
C GLN A 149 10.84 -10.23 -13.14
N LEU A 150 9.86 -9.49 -12.60
CA LEU A 150 8.96 -9.94 -11.55
C LEU A 150 7.82 -10.86 -12.04
N TRP A 151 7.78 -11.16 -13.34
CA TRP A 151 6.67 -11.87 -13.96
C TRP A 151 6.80 -13.38 -13.97
N ARG A 152 5.66 -14.06 -14.03
CA ARG A 152 5.51 -15.42 -14.54
C ARG A 152 5.01 -15.37 -15.99
N LYS A 153 5.21 -16.44 -16.75
CA LYS A 153 4.86 -16.47 -18.19
C LYS A 153 3.40 -16.07 -18.47
N TYR A 154 2.46 -16.55 -17.65
CA TYR A 154 1.04 -16.21 -17.81
C TYR A 154 0.72 -14.75 -17.43
N GLU A 155 1.46 -14.16 -16.50
CA GLU A 155 1.32 -12.75 -16.11
C GLU A 155 1.77 -11.81 -17.23
N LEU A 156 2.80 -12.20 -18.00
CA LEU A 156 3.19 -11.48 -19.22
C LEU A 156 2.12 -11.56 -20.31
N LEU A 157 1.52 -12.72 -20.50
CA LEU A 157 0.42 -12.88 -21.46
C LEU A 157 -0.77 -12.00 -21.06
N GLU A 158 -1.12 -12.00 -19.80
CA GLU A 158 -2.20 -11.15 -19.26
C GLU A 158 -1.90 -9.66 -19.47
N TRP A 159 -0.69 -9.23 -19.13
CA TRP A 159 -0.26 -7.85 -19.37
C TRP A 159 -0.39 -7.49 -20.87
N PHE A 160 0.11 -8.34 -21.76
CA PHE A 160 0.04 -8.12 -23.19
C PHE A 160 -1.40 -8.02 -23.72
N LEU A 161 -2.27 -8.95 -23.28
CA LEU A 161 -3.68 -8.95 -23.67
C LEU A 161 -4.41 -7.70 -23.12
N GLY A 162 -4.09 -7.28 -21.90
CA GLY A 162 -4.63 -6.03 -21.33
C GLY A 162 -4.21 -4.81 -22.15
N ARG A 163 -2.94 -4.70 -22.56
CA ARG A 163 -2.48 -3.58 -23.40
C ARG A 163 -3.09 -3.62 -24.81
N LEU A 164 -3.28 -4.81 -25.37
CA LEU A 164 -3.95 -4.98 -26.65
C LEU A 164 -5.43 -4.55 -26.55
N ALA A 165 -6.12 -4.88 -25.46
CA ALA A 165 -7.50 -4.45 -25.21
C ALA A 165 -7.61 -2.92 -25.11
N VAL A 166 -6.69 -2.27 -24.38
CA VAL A 166 -6.66 -0.79 -24.28
C VAL A 166 -6.37 -0.18 -25.67
N ALA A 167 -5.43 -0.72 -26.42
CA ALA A 167 -5.14 -0.24 -27.78
C ALA A 167 -6.36 -0.39 -28.72
N ALA A 168 -7.06 -1.52 -28.63
CA ALA A 168 -8.29 -1.77 -29.38
C ALA A 168 -9.42 -0.79 -29.00
N LEU A 169 -9.57 -0.49 -27.69
CA LEU A 169 -10.51 0.50 -27.22
C LEU A 169 -10.21 1.89 -27.77
N ILE A 170 -8.97 2.34 -27.69
CA ILE A 170 -8.53 3.64 -28.22
C ILE A 170 -8.74 3.69 -29.74
N TYR A 171 -8.37 2.64 -30.48
CA TYR A 171 -8.61 2.54 -31.90
C TYR A 171 -10.10 2.66 -32.24
N THR A 172 -10.96 1.91 -31.54
CA THR A 172 -12.40 1.97 -31.73
C THR A 172 -12.95 3.38 -31.40
N ALA A 173 -12.45 4.00 -30.33
CA ALA A 173 -12.84 5.35 -29.94
C ALA A 173 -12.49 6.39 -31.04
N CYS A 174 -11.32 6.23 -31.69
CA CYS A 174 -10.93 7.07 -32.82
C CYS A 174 -11.81 6.85 -34.07
N GLN A 175 -12.27 5.61 -34.33
CA GLN A 175 -13.12 5.31 -35.49
C GLN A 175 -14.56 5.78 -35.33
N HIS A 176 -15.04 5.92 -34.09
CA HIS A 176 -16.44 6.24 -33.77
C HIS A 176 -16.61 7.57 -33.04
N ASP A 177 -15.62 8.46 -33.10
CA ASP A 177 -15.65 9.84 -32.58
C ASP A 177 -15.94 9.99 -31.08
N PHE A 178 -15.66 8.95 -30.27
CA PHE A 178 -15.81 9.05 -28.81
C PHE A 178 -14.50 9.12 -28.02
N LEU A 179 -13.36 9.42 -28.71
CA LEU A 179 -12.06 9.58 -28.05
C LEU A 179 -12.09 10.71 -26.99
N GLY A 180 -12.81 11.80 -27.27
CA GLY A 180 -13.01 12.88 -26.30
C GLY A 180 -13.71 12.43 -25.01
N TYR A 181 -14.66 11.50 -25.12
CA TYR A 181 -15.30 10.88 -23.96
C TYR A 181 -14.29 10.08 -23.13
N ILE A 182 -13.51 9.19 -23.74
CA ILE A 182 -12.46 8.41 -23.06
C ILE A 182 -11.46 9.34 -22.36
N PHE A 183 -11.05 10.42 -23.04
CA PHE A 183 -10.12 11.38 -22.44
C PHE A 183 -10.73 12.08 -21.21
N ASN A 184 -11.95 12.63 -21.34
CA ASN A 184 -12.57 13.44 -20.28
C ASN A 184 -13.14 12.60 -19.12
N PHE A 185 -13.64 11.39 -19.39
CA PHE A 185 -14.36 10.58 -18.41
C PHE A 185 -13.64 9.29 -17.99
N TRP A 186 -12.41 9.06 -18.46
CA TRP A 186 -11.56 8.02 -17.95
C TRP A 186 -10.13 8.51 -17.70
N PHE A 187 -9.44 9.08 -18.70
CA PHE A 187 -8.03 9.47 -18.56
C PHE A 187 -7.85 10.63 -17.57
N VAL A 188 -8.63 11.71 -17.65
CA VAL A 188 -8.53 12.84 -16.72
C VAL A 188 -8.95 12.45 -15.30
N PRO A 189 -10.08 11.75 -15.06
CA PRO A 189 -10.41 11.19 -13.75
C PRO A 189 -9.30 10.28 -13.20
N LEU A 190 -8.71 9.42 -14.02
CA LEU A 190 -7.59 8.56 -13.64
C LEU A 190 -6.37 9.36 -13.18
N ALA A 191 -6.05 10.47 -13.86
CA ALA A 191 -4.97 11.37 -13.45
C ALA A 191 -5.26 12.05 -12.10
N VAL A 192 -6.51 12.48 -11.87
CA VAL A 192 -6.96 13.06 -10.59
C VAL A 192 -6.86 12.03 -9.47
N VAL A 193 -7.35 10.81 -9.71
CA VAL A 193 -7.29 9.72 -8.73
C VAL A 193 -5.85 9.28 -8.50
N GLY A 194 -5.04 9.17 -9.55
CA GLY A 194 -3.61 8.87 -9.43
C GLY A 194 -2.85 9.89 -8.57
N LEU A 195 -3.20 11.18 -8.68
CA LEU A 195 -2.67 12.21 -7.79
C LEU A 195 -3.08 11.97 -6.33
N ALA A 196 -4.37 11.68 -6.08
CA ALA A 196 -4.87 11.42 -4.74
C ALA A 196 -4.27 10.14 -4.13
N LEU A 197 -4.22 9.04 -4.89
CA LEU A 197 -3.61 7.78 -4.44
C LEU A 197 -2.11 7.99 -4.16
N GLY A 198 -1.35 8.60 -5.07
CA GLY A 198 0.06 8.87 -4.85
C GLY A 198 0.32 9.75 -3.64
N LEU A 199 -0.55 10.72 -3.37
CA LEU A 199 -0.41 11.58 -2.19
C LEU A 199 -0.72 10.84 -0.89
N PHE A 200 -1.84 10.12 -0.82
CA PHE A 200 -2.36 9.55 0.43
C PHE A 200 -1.92 8.11 0.70
N PHE A 201 -1.57 7.33 -0.34
CA PHE A 201 -1.10 5.95 -0.18
C PHE A 201 0.44 5.88 -0.14
N ASP A 202 1.14 6.71 -0.94
CA ASP A 202 2.59 6.61 -1.05
C ASP A 202 3.30 7.76 -0.32
N TYR A 203 3.03 9.02 -0.71
CA TYR A 203 3.84 10.14 -0.24
C TYR A 203 3.65 10.46 1.25
N LEU A 204 2.42 10.78 1.70
CA LEU A 204 2.18 11.21 3.08
C LEU A 204 2.47 10.11 4.11
N PRO A 205 2.15 8.83 3.87
CA PRO A 205 2.46 7.78 4.84
C PRO A 205 3.95 7.52 5.02
N HIS A 206 4.76 7.66 3.99
CA HIS A 206 6.17 7.27 4.01
C HIS A 206 7.15 8.45 4.17
N ARG A 207 6.67 9.67 4.08
CA ARG A 207 7.51 10.87 4.28
C ARG A 207 8.18 10.86 5.66
N PRO A 208 9.49 11.16 5.80
CA PRO A 208 10.43 11.69 4.82
C PRO A 208 11.25 10.64 4.03
N PHE A 209 10.82 9.38 3.92
CA PHE A 209 11.44 8.29 3.14
C PHE A 209 12.83 7.86 3.62
N GLN A 210 13.12 7.98 4.90
CA GLN A 210 14.44 7.69 5.48
C GLN A 210 14.43 6.49 6.42
N GLU A 211 13.29 6.24 7.08
CA GLU A 211 13.17 5.19 8.08
C GLU A 211 12.86 3.84 7.42
N ARG A 212 13.68 2.82 7.74
CA ARG A 212 13.47 1.45 7.26
C ARG A 212 12.99 0.50 8.35
N ASP A 213 13.05 0.93 9.63
CA ASP A 213 12.50 0.15 10.74
C ASP A 213 10.99 -0.05 10.52
N ARG A 214 10.54 -1.32 10.61
CA ARG A 214 9.15 -1.70 10.36
C ARG A 214 8.11 -0.95 11.20
N TRP A 215 8.51 -0.42 12.36
CA TRP A 215 7.64 0.34 13.25
C TRP A 215 7.62 1.84 12.94
N LYS A 216 8.52 2.31 12.06
CA LYS A 216 8.73 3.72 11.74
C LYS A 216 8.74 4.02 10.24
N ASN A 217 8.75 3.00 9.37
CA ASN A 217 8.84 3.16 7.91
C ASN A 217 7.59 3.72 7.24
N ALA A 218 6.51 3.80 8.00
CA ALA A 218 5.27 4.47 7.63
C ALA A 218 4.66 5.15 8.86
N ARG A 219 3.54 5.82 8.72
CA ARG A 219 2.87 6.52 9.82
C ARG A 219 1.36 6.27 9.87
N VAL A 220 0.77 6.60 11.00
CA VAL A 220 -0.68 6.79 11.16
C VAL A 220 -0.95 8.26 11.48
N TYR A 221 -2.09 8.77 11.05
CA TYR A 221 -2.57 10.11 11.40
C TYR A 221 -4.08 10.04 11.65
N PRO A 222 -4.49 9.65 12.89
CA PRO A 222 -5.86 9.30 13.22
C PRO A 222 -6.82 10.46 12.99
N ASN A 223 -7.79 10.26 12.12
CA ASN A 223 -8.86 11.20 11.85
C ASN A 223 -10.05 10.45 11.24
N ARG A 224 -11.26 10.59 11.81
CA ARG A 224 -12.45 9.83 11.38
C ARG A 224 -12.95 10.25 10.00
N ILE A 225 -12.94 11.54 9.69
CA ILE A 225 -13.41 12.06 8.40
C ILE A 225 -12.43 11.63 7.32
N LEU A 226 -11.13 11.80 7.55
CA LEU A 226 -10.10 11.40 6.61
C LEU A 226 -10.11 9.88 6.38
N ASN A 227 -10.36 9.08 7.44
CA ASN A 227 -10.51 7.63 7.33
C ASN A 227 -11.61 7.22 6.34
N LEU A 228 -12.71 7.95 6.30
CA LEU A 228 -13.78 7.72 5.34
C LEU A 228 -13.35 8.16 3.92
N LEU A 229 -12.77 9.34 3.79
CA LEU A 229 -12.42 9.94 2.49
C LEU A 229 -11.32 9.18 1.76
N ILE A 230 -10.32 8.66 2.49
CA ILE A 230 -9.19 7.92 1.91
C ILE A 230 -9.19 6.43 2.31
N MET A 231 -10.36 5.93 2.75
CA MET A 231 -10.61 4.50 2.95
C MET A 231 -9.52 3.80 3.77
N GLY A 232 -9.24 4.34 4.97
CA GLY A 232 -8.30 3.73 5.93
C GLY A 232 -6.83 4.08 5.74
N GLN A 233 -6.41 4.74 4.66
CA GLN A 233 -5.00 4.98 4.37
C GLN A 233 -4.30 5.95 5.33
N ASN A 234 -5.03 6.68 6.15
CA ASN A 234 -4.47 7.41 7.30
C ASN A 234 -3.97 6.49 8.43
N TYR A 235 -4.18 5.17 8.32
CA TYR A 235 -3.64 4.12 9.18
C TYR A 235 -2.62 3.24 8.45
N HIS A 236 -1.91 3.75 7.48
CA HIS A 236 -1.04 3.01 6.57
C HIS A 236 0.05 2.18 7.28
N LEU A 237 0.61 2.65 8.41
CA LEU A 237 1.52 1.84 9.22
C LEU A 237 0.85 0.54 9.74
N ILE A 238 -0.44 0.57 10.08
CA ILE A 238 -1.17 -0.65 10.48
C ILE A 238 -1.17 -1.66 9.35
N HIS A 239 -1.38 -1.21 8.12
CA HIS A 239 -1.29 -2.02 6.93
C HIS A 239 0.13 -2.62 6.75
N HIS A 240 1.19 -1.84 6.86
CA HIS A 240 2.57 -2.35 6.76
C HIS A 240 2.92 -3.36 7.84
N LEU A 241 2.46 -3.15 9.06
CA LEU A 241 2.72 -4.07 10.17
C LEU A 241 1.94 -5.39 10.04
N TRP A 242 0.71 -5.33 9.55
CA TRP A 242 -0.22 -6.46 9.44
C TRP A 242 -0.99 -6.44 8.11
N PRO A 243 -0.36 -6.76 6.98
CA PRO A 243 -0.98 -6.66 5.64
C PRO A 243 -2.13 -7.64 5.40
N SER A 244 -2.38 -8.56 6.33
CA SER A 244 -3.57 -9.44 6.34
C SER A 244 -4.82 -8.78 6.91
N ILE A 245 -4.76 -7.53 7.37
CA ILE A 245 -5.92 -6.77 7.84
C ILE A 245 -6.54 -6.07 6.61
N PRO A 246 -7.85 -6.23 6.33
CA PRO A 246 -8.53 -5.45 5.31
C PRO A 246 -8.71 -4.00 5.74
N TRP A 247 -8.79 -3.07 4.78
CA TRP A 247 -8.78 -1.62 5.01
C TRP A 247 -9.78 -1.13 6.07
N TYR A 248 -10.97 -1.69 6.11
CA TYR A 248 -12.04 -1.30 7.06
C TYR A 248 -11.75 -1.69 8.53
N ASN A 249 -10.74 -2.54 8.74
CA ASN A 249 -10.28 -2.95 10.07
C ASN A 249 -9.00 -2.21 10.51
N TYR A 250 -8.41 -1.33 9.70
CA TYR A 250 -7.19 -0.59 10.10
C TYR A 250 -7.42 0.28 11.32
N GLN A 251 -8.52 1.04 11.36
CA GLN A 251 -8.85 1.90 12.52
C GLN A 251 -9.11 1.10 13.80
N PRO A 252 -9.94 0.04 13.84
CA PRO A 252 -10.07 -0.83 15.00
C PRO A 252 -8.74 -1.46 15.43
N ALA A 253 -7.90 -1.92 14.50
CA ALA A 253 -6.60 -2.48 14.80
C ALA A 253 -5.64 -1.45 15.41
N TYR A 254 -5.66 -0.21 14.93
CA TYR A 254 -4.91 0.89 15.52
C TYR A 254 -5.26 1.09 16.99
N TYR A 255 -6.55 1.22 17.32
CA TYR A 255 -6.96 1.41 18.70
C TYR A 255 -6.65 0.21 19.60
N ALA A 256 -6.74 -1.01 19.06
CA ALA A 256 -6.40 -2.21 19.81
C ALA A 256 -4.87 -2.34 20.09
N THR A 257 -4.04 -1.69 19.30
CA THR A 257 -2.56 -1.80 19.38
C THR A 257 -1.89 -0.49 19.77
N GLN A 258 -2.62 0.56 20.10
CA GLN A 258 -2.07 1.90 20.34
C GLN A 258 -0.94 1.91 21.37
N LEU A 259 -1.10 1.25 22.52
CA LEU A 259 -0.06 1.16 23.53
C LEU A 259 1.23 0.48 23.01
N LEU A 260 1.10 -0.50 22.13
CA LEU A 260 2.25 -1.12 21.49
C LEU A 260 2.95 -0.16 20.52
N LEU A 261 2.18 0.59 19.73
CA LEU A 261 2.71 1.59 18.80
C LEU A 261 3.44 2.71 19.55
N ASP A 262 2.88 3.17 20.69
CA ASP A 262 3.51 4.14 21.60
C ASP A 262 4.85 3.60 22.14
N ALA A 263 4.85 2.36 22.63
CA ALA A 263 6.06 1.72 23.17
C ALA A 263 7.15 1.49 22.10
N LYS A 264 6.77 1.37 20.83
CA LYS A 264 7.69 1.24 19.68
C LYS A 264 8.13 2.59 19.11
N GLY A 265 7.58 3.70 19.57
CA GLY A 265 7.89 5.04 19.08
C GLY A 265 7.44 5.26 17.64
N CYS A 266 6.29 4.68 17.27
CA CYS A 266 5.73 4.81 15.92
C CYS A 266 5.28 6.25 15.63
N HIS A 267 5.36 6.66 14.37
CA HIS A 267 4.89 7.97 13.92
C HIS A 267 3.36 8.01 13.88
N GLN A 268 2.75 8.81 14.78
CA GLN A 268 1.28 8.91 14.93
C GLN A 268 0.73 10.30 14.61
N SER A 269 1.36 10.99 13.67
CA SER A 269 0.93 12.31 13.18
C SER A 269 1.24 12.46 11.69
N LEU A 270 0.57 13.42 11.04
CA LEU A 270 0.81 13.74 9.63
C LEU A 270 2.23 14.27 9.37
N GLY A 271 2.92 14.76 10.41
CA GLY A 271 4.28 15.28 10.29
C GLY A 271 4.37 16.60 9.49
N LEU A 272 3.32 17.42 9.54
CA LEU A 272 3.25 18.74 8.88
C LEU A 272 2.98 19.87 9.87
N SER A 273 3.04 19.60 11.18
CA SER A 273 2.72 20.57 12.23
C SER A 273 3.81 21.62 12.43
N GLU A 274 5.06 21.29 12.14
CA GLU A 274 6.16 22.23 12.20
C GLU A 274 6.22 23.08 10.92
N THR A 275 6.49 24.39 11.06
CA THR A 275 6.61 25.32 9.93
C THR A 275 7.61 24.83 8.89
N LYS A 276 8.73 24.23 9.33
CA LYS A 276 9.75 23.66 8.47
C LYS A 276 9.21 22.51 7.62
N ASP A 277 8.46 21.59 8.22
CA ASP A 277 7.90 20.42 7.53
C ASP A 277 6.82 20.84 6.53
N PHE A 278 6.01 21.85 6.89
CA PHE A 278 5.03 22.42 5.99
C PHE A 278 5.70 23.02 4.74
N TRP A 279 6.75 23.81 4.90
CA TRP A 279 7.46 24.40 3.76
C TRP A 279 8.21 23.34 2.94
N HIS A 280 8.73 22.29 3.55
CA HIS A 280 9.26 21.15 2.81
C HIS A 280 8.18 20.47 1.97
N PHE A 281 6.98 20.29 2.51
CA PHE A 281 5.86 19.73 1.75
C PHE A 281 5.49 20.64 0.56
N VAL A 282 5.37 21.94 0.78
CA VAL A 282 5.10 22.90 -0.31
C VAL A 282 6.19 22.84 -1.38
N TYR A 283 7.45 22.73 -0.97
CA TYR A 283 8.56 22.55 -1.90
C TYR A 283 8.42 21.25 -2.70
N ASP A 284 8.08 20.15 -2.05
CA ASP A 284 7.90 18.84 -2.69
C ASP A 284 6.74 18.83 -3.69
N VAL A 285 5.67 19.63 -3.42
CA VAL A 285 4.56 19.79 -4.36
C VAL A 285 5.04 20.36 -5.69
N PHE A 286 5.91 21.36 -5.67
CA PHE A 286 6.28 22.12 -6.87
C PHE A 286 7.61 21.70 -7.51
N LEU A 287 8.60 21.28 -6.69
CA LEU A 287 9.98 21.06 -7.15
C LEU A 287 10.46 19.62 -6.97
N GLY A 288 9.86 18.89 -6.03
CA GLY A 288 10.17 17.49 -5.76
C GLY A 288 11.33 17.28 -4.79
N ILE A 289 11.34 16.09 -4.16
CA ILE A 289 12.21 15.72 -3.03
C ILE A 289 13.70 15.62 -3.41
N ARG A 290 14.06 15.40 -4.67
CA ARG A 290 15.45 15.17 -5.09
C ARG A 290 16.44 16.27 -4.69
N TRP A 291 15.94 17.47 -4.37
CA TRP A 291 16.75 18.59 -3.91
C TRP A 291 17.03 18.55 -2.40
N HIS A 292 16.27 17.80 -1.64
CA HIS A 292 16.60 17.46 -0.27
C HIS A 292 17.63 16.32 -0.32
N ARG A 293 18.91 16.65 -0.20
CA ARG A 293 19.92 15.59 0.01
C ARG A 293 19.47 14.78 1.22
N PRO A 294 19.26 13.45 1.11
CA PRO A 294 19.08 12.64 2.28
C PRO A 294 20.25 12.94 3.19
N ARG A 295 20.00 13.25 4.46
CA ARG A 295 21.06 13.21 5.46
C ARG A 295 21.60 11.81 5.35
N SER A 296 22.91 11.68 5.09
CA SER A 296 23.58 10.40 5.23
C SER A 296 23.10 9.83 6.56
N PRO A 297 22.58 8.59 6.62
CA PRO A 297 22.17 8.02 7.90
C PRO A 297 23.31 8.29 8.86
N GLU A 298 23.00 8.93 10.00
CA GLU A 298 24.01 9.04 11.06
C GLU A 298 24.56 7.64 11.23
N PRO A 299 25.92 7.46 11.23
CA PRO A 299 26.49 6.15 11.49
C PRO A 299 25.76 5.70 12.75
N LEU A 300 25.08 4.54 12.68
CA LEU A 300 24.56 3.90 13.87
C LEU A 300 25.66 4.04 14.91
N GLU A 301 25.46 4.89 15.94
CA GLU A 301 26.35 4.92 17.06
C GLU A 301 26.49 3.47 17.44
N THR A 302 27.66 2.93 17.17
CA THR A 302 28.03 1.59 17.60
C THR A 302 27.78 1.63 19.10
N THR A 303 26.62 1.07 19.50
CA THR A 303 26.27 0.92 20.90
C THR A 303 27.54 0.46 21.58
N ALA A 304 28.01 1.26 22.51
CA ALA A 304 29.24 1.04 23.22
C ALA A 304 29.41 -0.46 23.50
N PRO A 305 30.58 -1.07 23.30
CA PRO A 305 30.74 -2.51 23.42
C PRO A 305 30.13 -2.93 24.73
N ILE A 306 29.13 -3.84 24.65
CA ILE A 306 28.50 -4.45 25.81
C ILE A 306 29.65 -4.83 26.72
N SER A 307 29.76 -4.13 27.85
CA SER A 307 30.86 -4.24 28.77
C SER A 307 31.13 -5.72 29.05
N GLN A 308 32.34 -6.21 28.76
CA GLN A 308 32.79 -7.56 29.07
C GLN A 308 32.61 -7.94 30.55
N ALA A 309 32.19 -7.01 31.40
CA ALA A 309 31.87 -7.21 32.80
C ALA A 309 30.63 -8.07 33.08
N LEU A 310 29.75 -8.29 32.12
CA LEU A 310 28.53 -9.13 32.31
C LEU A 310 28.73 -10.61 31.90
N ILE A 311 29.84 -10.96 31.23
CA ILE A 311 30.12 -12.34 30.80
C ILE A 311 30.86 -13.14 31.88
N SER A 312 31.43 -12.49 32.90
CA SER A 312 32.22 -13.17 33.92
C SER A 312 31.43 -13.71 35.12
N GLN A 313 30.09 -13.58 35.14
CA GLN A 313 29.25 -14.00 36.28
C GLN A 313 28.20 -15.08 35.95
N ALA A 314 28.21 -15.68 34.77
CA ALA A 314 27.35 -16.82 34.49
C ALA A 314 28.05 -18.13 34.87
N PRO A 315 27.45 -19.00 35.70
CA PRO A 315 28.04 -20.29 36.03
C PRO A 315 28.05 -21.20 34.79
N ILE A 316 29.19 -21.89 34.60
CA ILE A 316 29.59 -22.73 33.44
C ILE A 316 28.60 -23.88 33.15
N SER A 317 27.60 -24.12 33.97
CA SER A 317 26.66 -25.24 33.82
C SER A 317 25.51 -25.05 32.83
N GLN A 318 25.33 -23.86 32.22
CA GLN A 318 24.25 -23.62 31.26
C GLN A 318 24.66 -23.53 29.78
N VAL A 319 25.96 -23.62 29.48
CA VAL A 319 26.45 -23.52 28.08
C VAL A 319 26.40 -24.86 27.33
N SER A 320 26.25 -25.98 28.05
CA SER A 320 26.25 -27.31 27.43
C SER A 320 24.86 -27.75 26.85
N GLN A 321 23.79 -27.08 27.18
CA GLN A 321 22.44 -27.47 26.67
C GLN A 321 21.99 -26.72 25.42
N ALA A 322 22.67 -25.64 25.04
CA ALA A 322 22.30 -24.86 23.83
C ALA A 322 22.94 -25.40 22.54
N HIS A 323 23.96 -26.26 22.64
CA HIS A 323 24.63 -26.85 21.46
C HIS A 323 24.01 -28.16 20.96
N SER A 324 23.17 -28.84 21.75
CA SER A 324 22.53 -30.11 21.34
C SER A 324 21.19 -29.95 20.61
N SER A 325 20.62 -28.73 20.60
CA SER A 325 19.34 -28.46 19.93
C SER A 325 19.47 -27.88 18.53
N LEU A 326 20.68 -27.58 18.04
CA LEU A 326 20.96 -27.03 16.71
C LEU A 326 21.42 -28.07 15.68
N GLU A 327 21.71 -29.32 16.08
CA GLU A 327 22.18 -30.38 15.16
C GLU A 327 21.09 -31.35 14.69
N VAL A 328 19.82 -31.21 15.11
CA VAL A 328 18.74 -32.15 14.77
C VAL A 328 17.86 -31.69 13.59
N THR A 329 18.11 -30.52 13.00
CA THR A 329 17.28 -29.98 11.90
C THR A 329 17.96 -29.90 10.53
N GLN A 330 19.08 -30.58 10.32
CA GLN A 330 19.68 -30.73 8.98
C GLN A 330 19.77 -32.20 8.58
N GLY A 331 18.64 -32.79 8.24
CA GLY A 331 18.60 -34.16 7.74
C GLY A 331 17.20 -34.52 7.24
N VAL A 332 16.76 -33.95 6.10
CA VAL A 332 15.74 -34.57 5.26
C VAL A 332 16.21 -34.54 3.81
N GLU A 333 16.43 -35.74 3.34
CA GLU A 333 16.93 -36.13 2.02
C GLU A 333 16.07 -35.63 0.85
N VAL A 334 16.80 -35.26 -0.21
CA VAL A 334 16.31 -35.24 -1.60
C VAL A 334 16.18 -36.71 -2.07
N ARG A 335 14.96 -37.15 -2.46
CA ARG A 335 14.76 -38.28 -3.39
C ARG A 335 13.66 -37.98 -4.39
N SER A 336 14.10 -38.06 -5.65
CA SER A 336 13.42 -38.31 -6.95
C SER A 336 12.09 -37.63 -7.22
#